data_9235e6e4ad6698ad2b550940caf7b8fe
#
_entry.id   9235e6e4ad6698ad2b550940caf7b8fe
#
_cell.length_a   1.000
_cell.length_b   1.000
_cell.length_c   1.000
_cell.angle_alpha   90.00
_cell.angle_beta   90.00
_cell.angle_gamma   90.00
#
_symmetry.space_group_name_H-M   'P 1'
#
loop_
_entity.id
_entity.type
_entity.pdbx_description
1 polymer ?
#
loop_
_entity_poly.entity_id
_entity_poly.type
_entity_poly.pdbx_seq_one_letter_code
_entity_poly.pdbx_strand_id
1 'polypeptide(L)'
;QGTLIAKARSGNRKFSYVVVDPVLTNADSLASGDRSRWVPIKPGTDSALAMAMIRWIFEEERYDRHYLVQPNLKVAETAGESSWSNATHLVIVQPGHPRDGRYLRGSDMGLVFTAEDRYKETDPFVVFDPATQKPMIHTEAQAGSELFFDRALVIGTETLKLQSAMSMLRA
;
A
#
# COMPACT_ATOMS: atom_id res chain seq x y z
N GLN A 1 -24.50 -5.76 16.69
CA GLN A 1 -24.00 -6.22 15.38
C GLN A 1 -24.81 -7.41 14.85
N GLY A 2 -25.08 -8.45 15.64
CA GLY A 2 -25.84 -9.64 15.22
C GLY A 2 -27.20 -9.34 14.59
N THR A 3 -27.94 -8.36 15.10
CA THR A 3 -29.25 -7.96 14.55
C THR A 3 -29.14 -7.38 13.13
N LEU A 4 -28.09 -6.59 12.86
CA LEU A 4 -27.86 -6.00 11.52
C LEU A 4 -27.47 -7.08 10.51
N ILE A 5 -26.62 -8.03 10.92
CA ILE A 5 -26.21 -9.16 10.09
C ILE A 5 -27.43 -10.05 9.78
N ALA A 6 -28.25 -10.38 10.79
CA ALA A 6 -29.47 -11.17 10.61
C ALA A 6 -30.46 -10.46 9.63
N LYS A 7 -30.63 -9.15 9.77
CA LYS A 7 -31.47 -8.34 8.86
C LYS A 7 -30.93 -8.32 7.45
N ALA A 8 -29.62 -8.09 7.26
CA ALA A 8 -28.99 -8.12 5.94
C ALA A 8 -29.16 -9.49 5.28
N ARG A 9 -29.00 -10.57 6.04
CA ARG A 9 -29.14 -11.94 5.58
C ARG A 9 -30.58 -12.30 5.21
N SER A 10 -31.56 -11.85 5.96
CA SER A 10 -32.98 -12.05 5.63
C SER A 10 -33.40 -11.29 4.37
N GLY A 11 -32.85 -10.09 4.14
CA GLY A 11 -33.10 -9.26 2.97
C GLY A 11 -32.38 -9.68 1.69
N ASN A 12 -31.30 -10.45 1.81
CA ASN A 12 -30.50 -10.87 0.64
C ASN A 12 -30.08 -12.34 0.76
N ARG A 13 -30.65 -13.19 -0.09
CA ARG A 13 -30.35 -14.62 -0.13
C ARG A 13 -28.89 -14.94 -0.52
N LYS A 14 -28.20 -14.02 -1.19
CA LYS A 14 -26.78 -14.16 -1.59
C LYS A 14 -25.82 -13.66 -0.52
N PHE A 15 -26.34 -12.99 0.54
CA PHE A 15 -25.50 -12.48 1.60
C PHE A 15 -24.86 -13.65 2.35
N SER A 16 -23.54 -13.62 2.45
CA SER A 16 -22.73 -14.53 3.28
C SER A 16 -21.70 -13.71 4.04
N TYR A 17 -21.20 -14.22 5.14
CA TYR A 17 -20.13 -13.59 5.89
C TYR A 17 -19.20 -14.62 6.51
N VAL A 18 -17.99 -14.18 6.82
CA VAL A 18 -16.97 -14.97 7.50
C VAL A 18 -16.69 -14.32 8.84
N VAL A 19 -16.79 -15.10 9.90
CA VAL A 19 -16.38 -14.67 11.25
C VAL A 19 -14.95 -15.14 11.46
N VAL A 20 -14.05 -14.19 11.73
CA VAL A 20 -12.66 -14.49 12.09
C VAL A 20 -12.49 -14.10 13.55
N ASP A 21 -12.53 -15.09 14.42
CA ASP A 21 -12.50 -14.87 15.88
C ASP A 21 -11.99 -16.14 16.56
N PRO A 22 -11.20 -16.03 17.64
CA PRO A 22 -10.79 -17.19 18.43
C PRO A 22 -11.96 -18.01 18.99
N VAL A 23 -13.08 -17.33 19.29
CA VAL A 23 -14.27 -17.94 19.90
C VAL A 23 -15.53 -17.55 19.14
N LEU A 24 -16.28 -18.50 18.68
CA LEU A 24 -17.58 -18.26 18.06
C LEU A 24 -18.62 -17.90 19.12
N THR A 25 -19.16 -16.70 19.07
CA THR A 25 -20.21 -16.27 20.00
C THR A 25 -21.58 -16.83 19.60
N ASN A 26 -22.53 -16.87 20.55
CA ASN A 26 -23.92 -17.31 20.26
C ASN A 26 -24.57 -16.40 19.19
N ALA A 27 -24.28 -15.10 19.20
CA ALA A 27 -24.81 -14.17 18.19
C ALA A 27 -24.31 -14.51 16.78
N ASP A 28 -23.04 -14.86 16.67
CA ASP A 28 -22.43 -15.25 15.39
C ASP A 28 -22.94 -16.62 14.94
N SER A 29 -23.08 -17.61 15.83
CA SER A 29 -23.59 -18.94 15.48
C SER A 29 -25.05 -18.89 15.01
N LEU A 30 -25.91 -18.11 15.65
CA LEU A 30 -27.31 -17.92 15.24
C LEU A 30 -27.44 -17.18 13.90
N ALA A 31 -26.55 -16.23 13.65
CA ALA A 31 -26.53 -15.49 12.39
C ALA A 31 -25.86 -16.26 11.25
N SER A 32 -25.05 -17.29 11.52
CA SER A 32 -24.21 -17.94 10.54
C SER A 32 -25.00 -18.81 9.54
N GLY A 33 -25.70 -19.82 9.99
CA GLY A 33 -26.37 -20.78 9.09
C GLY A 33 -25.41 -21.38 8.05
N ASP A 34 -25.97 -21.88 6.98
CA ASP A 34 -25.27 -22.55 5.87
C ASP A 34 -24.43 -21.62 4.96
N ARG A 35 -24.70 -20.30 4.99
CA ARG A 35 -24.06 -19.28 4.14
C ARG A 35 -22.92 -18.54 4.85
N SER A 36 -22.44 -19.05 5.96
CA SER A 36 -21.42 -18.37 6.74
C SER A 36 -20.34 -19.36 7.18
N ARG A 37 -19.16 -18.83 7.43
CA ARG A 37 -18.01 -19.63 7.85
C ARG A 37 -17.40 -19.00 9.10
N TRP A 38 -16.96 -19.84 10.01
CA TRP A 38 -16.11 -19.44 11.10
C TRP A 38 -14.68 -19.91 10.83
N VAL A 39 -13.76 -18.97 10.95
CA VAL A 39 -12.32 -19.20 10.85
C VAL A 39 -11.72 -18.91 12.21
N PRO A 40 -11.42 -19.94 13.02
CA PRO A 40 -10.76 -19.73 14.29
C PRO A 40 -9.32 -19.26 14.07
N ILE A 41 -8.90 -18.22 14.77
CA ILE A 41 -7.53 -17.75 14.77
C ILE A 41 -6.95 -17.79 16.20
N LYS A 42 -5.65 -17.97 16.32
CA LYS A 42 -4.97 -17.84 17.60
C LYS A 42 -4.98 -16.36 18.03
N PRO A 43 -5.36 -16.03 19.28
CA PRO A 43 -5.30 -14.65 19.78
C PRO A 43 -3.95 -13.99 19.51
N GLY A 44 -3.96 -12.74 19.04
CA GLY A 44 -2.75 -11.98 18.72
C GLY A 44 -2.09 -12.33 17.37
N THR A 45 -2.77 -13.10 16.50
CA THR A 45 -2.26 -13.44 15.16
C THR A 45 -2.99 -12.73 14.01
N ASP A 46 -3.73 -11.69 14.29
CA ASP A 46 -4.48 -10.89 13.29
C ASP A 46 -3.57 -10.38 12.17
N SER A 47 -2.38 -9.88 12.54
CA SER A 47 -1.39 -9.41 11.56
C SER A 47 -0.91 -10.53 10.63
N ALA A 48 -0.74 -11.75 11.14
CA ALA A 48 -0.32 -12.88 10.31
C ALA A 48 -1.42 -13.25 9.29
N LEU A 49 -2.69 -13.21 9.70
CA LEU A 49 -3.80 -13.40 8.77
C LEU A 49 -3.85 -12.29 7.72
N ALA A 50 -3.71 -11.02 8.13
CA ALA A 50 -3.70 -9.89 7.21
C ALA A 50 -2.56 -10.01 6.19
N MET A 51 -1.36 -10.36 6.62
CA MET A 51 -0.21 -10.58 5.73
C MET A 51 -0.43 -11.75 4.77
N ALA A 52 -1.05 -12.85 5.23
CA ALA A 52 -1.40 -13.96 4.35
C ALA A 52 -2.44 -13.56 3.29
N MET A 53 -3.41 -12.72 3.63
CA MET A 53 -4.37 -12.17 2.68
C MET A 53 -3.69 -11.25 1.66
N ILE A 54 -2.78 -10.38 2.09
CA ILE A 54 -1.98 -9.51 1.21
C ILE A 54 -1.14 -10.36 0.27
N ARG A 55 -0.45 -11.38 0.78
CA ARG A 55 0.32 -12.31 -0.04
C ARG A 55 -0.54 -12.96 -1.13
N TRP A 56 -1.70 -13.47 -0.77
CA TRP A 56 -2.63 -14.06 -1.72
C TRP A 56 -3.07 -13.05 -2.80
N ILE A 57 -3.36 -11.80 -2.41
CA ILE A 57 -3.70 -10.72 -3.36
C ILE A 57 -2.56 -10.50 -4.36
N PHE A 58 -1.30 -10.58 -3.92
CA PHE A 58 -0.14 -10.46 -4.80
C PHE A 58 0.03 -11.67 -5.72
N GLU A 59 -0.10 -12.89 -5.19
CA GLU A 59 0.03 -14.13 -5.97
C GLU A 59 -1.03 -14.24 -7.07
N GLU A 60 -2.24 -13.77 -6.78
CA GLU A 60 -3.37 -13.77 -7.73
C GLU A 60 -3.50 -12.47 -8.55
N GLU A 61 -2.56 -11.54 -8.40
CA GLU A 61 -2.54 -10.22 -9.07
C GLU A 61 -3.86 -9.43 -8.94
N ARG A 62 -4.54 -9.56 -7.77
CA ARG A 62 -5.85 -8.95 -7.48
C ARG A 62 -5.76 -7.56 -6.84
N TYR A 63 -4.66 -6.86 -7.02
CA TYR A 63 -4.51 -5.46 -6.61
C TYR A 63 -4.88 -4.50 -7.74
N ASP A 64 -5.37 -3.33 -7.38
CA ASP A 64 -5.68 -2.28 -8.35
C ASP A 64 -4.39 -1.57 -8.78
N ARG A 65 -3.77 -2.08 -9.87
CA ARG A 65 -2.56 -1.50 -10.43
C ARG A 65 -2.78 -0.07 -10.91
N HIS A 66 -3.98 0.23 -11.48
CA HIS A 66 -4.28 1.55 -12.01
C HIS A 66 -4.20 2.61 -10.91
N TYR A 67 -4.81 2.35 -9.76
CA TYR A 67 -4.73 3.21 -8.58
C TYR A 67 -3.31 3.28 -7.99
N LEU A 68 -2.65 2.14 -7.82
CA LEU A 68 -1.39 2.05 -7.08
C LEU A 68 -0.19 2.71 -7.78
N VAL A 69 -0.23 2.89 -9.09
CA VAL A 69 0.85 3.57 -9.83
C VAL A 69 0.81 5.09 -9.73
N GLN A 70 -0.27 5.67 -9.20
CA GLN A 70 -0.45 7.12 -9.14
C GLN A 70 0.40 7.75 -8.03
N PRO A 71 1.45 8.55 -8.36
CA PRO A 71 2.42 9.04 -7.38
C PRO A 71 1.97 10.30 -6.65
N ASN A 72 0.98 11.03 -7.19
CA ASN A 72 0.46 12.27 -6.63
C ASN A 72 -1.00 12.50 -7.05
N LEU A 73 -1.65 13.48 -6.43
CA LEU A 73 -3.07 13.77 -6.67
C LEU A 73 -3.34 14.22 -8.11
N LYS A 74 -2.47 15.05 -8.70
CA LYS A 74 -2.66 15.56 -10.07
C LYS A 74 -2.70 14.44 -11.10
N VAL A 75 -1.80 13.46 -10.97
CA VAL A 75 -1.77 12.28 -11.85
C VAL A 75 -2.97 11.39 -11.59
N ALA A 76 -3.34 11.19 -10.33
CA ALA A 76 -4.52 10.42 -9.93
C ALA A 76 -5.81 11.01 -10.52
N GLU A 77 -6.05 12.31 -10.37
CA GLU A 77 -7.21 13.00 -10.94
C GLU A 77 -7.28 12.86 -12.47
N THR A 78 -6.13 12.98 -13.17
CA THR A 78 -6.05 12.76 -14.61
C THR A 78 -6.40 11.32 -14.99
N ALA A 79 -6.11 10.37 -14.12
CA ALA A 79 -6.44 8.95 -14.28
C ALA A 79 -7.88 8.61 -13.85
N GLY A 80 -8.65 9.58 -13.34
CA GLY A 80 -10.02 9.38 -12.86
C GLY A 80 -10.12 8.91 -11.41
N GLU A 81 -9.01 8.98 -10.65
CA GLU A 81 -8.96 8.60 -9.24
C GLU A 81 -9.15 9.81 -8.33
N SER A 82 -9.79 9.62 -7.19
CA SER A 82 -10.04 10.69 -6.20
C SER A 82 -8.91 10.84 -5.17
N SER A 83 -7.97 9.92 -5.15
CA SER A 83 -6.82 9.89 -4.23
C SER A 83 -5.64 9.16 -4.87
N TRP A 84 -4.51 9.17 -4.19
CA TRP A 84 -3.26 8.54 -4.62
C TRP A 84 -2.65 7.72 -3.48
N SER A 85 -1.61 6.93 -3.79
CA SER A 85 -0.96 6.08 -2.80
C SER A 85 0.57 6.27 -2.79
N ASN A 86 1.21 5.85 -1.70
CA ASN A 86 2.67 5.83 -1.58
C ASN A 86 3.30 4.53 -2.11
N ALA A 87 2.55 3.70 -2.82
CA ALA A 87 2.99 2.38 -3.29
C ALA A 87 4.26 2.45 -4.15
N THR A 88 4.43 3.53 -4.92
CA THR A 88 5.59 3.76 -5.82
C THR A 88 6.74 4.51 -5.19
N HIS A 89 6.61 5.00 -3.94
CA HIS A 89 7.67 5.75 -3.27
C HIS A 89 8.88 4.84 -3.00
N LEU A 90 10.08 5.36 -3.27
CA LEU A 90 11.32 4.62 -3.11
C LEU A 90 11.79 4.61 -1.65
N VAL A 91 12.25 3.46 -1.21
CA VAL A 91 12.80 3.20 0.12
C VAL A 91 14.23 2.70 -0.04
N ILE A 92 15.12 3.16 0.82
CA ILE A 92 16.51 2.68 0.89
C ILE A 92 16.49 1.32 1.60
N VAL A 93 16.97 0.28 0.92
CA VAL A 93 17.01 -1.11 1.44
C VAL A 93 18.44 -1.62 1.41
N GLN A 94 19.29 -0.98 2.19
CA GLN A 94 20.73 -1.24 2.21
C GLN A 94 21.20 -1.46 3.64
N PRO A 95 21.32 -2.73 4.09
CA PRO A 95 21.75 -3.05 5.44
C PRO A 95 23.08 -2.36 5.80
N GLY A 96 23.10 -1.73 6.97
CA GLY A 96 24.27 -0.97 7.45
C GLY A 96 24.31 0.49 6.99
N HIS A 97 23.45 0.92 6.08
CA HIS A 97 23.33 2.33 5.72
C HIS A 97 22.56 3.09 6.82
N PRO A 98 22.98 4.33 7.21
CA PRO A 98 22.32 5.10 8.29
C PRO A 98 20.82 5.36 8.07
N ARG A 99 20.37 5.30 6.81
CA ARG A 99 18.99 5.52 6.40
C ARG A 99 18.31 4.25 5.87
N ASP A 100 18.80 3.08 6.20
CA ASP A 100 18.15 1.83 5.85
C ASP A 100 16.70 1.79 6.36
N GLY A 101 15.76 1.34 5.53
CA GLY A 101 14.33 1.34 5.83
C GLY A 101 13.64 2.71 5.75
N ARG A 102 14.33 3.79 5.35
CA ARG A 102 13.76 5.13 5.20
C ARG A 102 13.40 5.43 3.75
N TYR A 103 12.32 6.19 3.57
CA TYR A 103 11.98 6.72 2.25
C TYR A 103 13.09 7.62 1.71
N LEU A 104 13.38 7.47 0.42
CA LEU A 104 14.23 8.38 -0.33
C LEU A 104 13.53 9.73 -0.47
N ARG A 105 14.25 10.82 -0.24
CA ARG A 105 13.74 12.19 -0.26
C ARG A 105 14.41 13.02 -1.36
N GLY A 106 13.78 14.12 -1.74
CA GLY A 106 14.36 15.05 -2.70
C GLY A 106 15.71 15.62 -2.23
N SER A 107 15.89 15.85 -0.93
CA SER A 107 17.17 16.27 -0.34
C SER A 107 18.30 15.27 -0.57
N ASP A 108 18.01 13.97 -0.64
CA ASP A 108 19.02 12.94 -0.97
C ASP A 108 19.53 13.07 -2.41
N MET A 109 18.69 13.60 -3.29
CA MET A 109 19.06 13.92 -4.68
C MET A 109 19.80 15.24 -4.84
N GLY A 110 20.13 15.91 -3.72
CA GLY A 110 20.77 17.24 -3.72
C GLY A 110 19.83 18.39 -3.99
N LEU A 111 18.51 18.18 -3.96
CA LEU A 111 17.53 19.25 -4.13
C LEU A 111 17.39 20.05 -2.84
N VAL A 112 17.27 21.36 -2.96
CA VAL A 112 17.07 22.27 -1.82
C VAL A 112 15.63 22.76 -1.85
N PHE A 113 14.93 22.57 -0.73
CA PHE A 113 13.56 23.00 -0.55
C PHE A 113 13.49 24.10 0.50
N THR A 114 12.85 25.22 0.16
CA THR A 114 12.56 26.33 1.08
C THR A 114 11.13 26.18 1.59
N ALA A 115 10.94 26.27 2.88
CA ALA A 115 9.61 26.18 3.51
C ALA A 115 8.89 27.55 3.41
N GLU A 116 8.51 27.95 2.22
CA GLU A 116 7.74 29.21 2.00
C GLU A 116 6.25 29.04 2.27
N ASP A 117 5.74 27.80 2.26
CA ASP A 117 4.33 27.49 2.47
C ASP A 117 4.18 26.31 3.42
N ARG A 118 3.50 26.53 4.57
CA ARG A 118 3.25 25.47 5.57
C ARG A 118 2.46 24.27 5.03
N TYR A 119 1.81 24.40 3.89
CA TYR A 119 1.04 23.35 3.24
C TYR A 119 1.82 22.61 2.14
N LYS A 120 3.02 23.08 1.79
CA LYS A 120 3.89 22.37 0.85
C LYS A 120 4.78 21.38 1.60
N GLU A 121 4.96 20.23 1.00
CA GLU A 121 5.92 19.25 1.50
C GLU A 121 7.34 19.80 1.37
N THR A 122 8.01 20.00 2.50
CA THR A 122 9.34 20.63 2.55
C THR A 122 10.46 19.74 2.02
N ASP A 123 10.22 18.42 1.96
CA ASP A 123 11.17 17.43 1.43
C ASP A 123 10.38 16.25 0.84
N PRO A 124 9.95 16.37 -0.42
CA PRO A 124 9.05 15.41 -1.04
C PRO A 124 9.70 14.04 -1.24
N PHE A 125 8.86 13.01 -1.30
CA PHE A 125 9.27 11.64 -1.59
C PHE A 125 9.72 11.49 -3.04
N VAL A 126 10.56 10.49 -3.29
CA VAL A 126 11.08 10.17 -4.61
C VAL A 126 10.37 8.94 -5.16
N VAL A 127 10.06 8.99 -6.45
CA VAL A 127 9.51 7.90 -7.26
C VAL A 127 10.42 7.63 -8.46
N PHE A 128 10.21 6.53 -9.16
CA PHE A 128 10.93 6.25 -10.40
C PHE A 128 9.98 6.39 -11.60
N ASP A 129 10.38 7.24 -12.54
CA ASP A 129 9.64 7.43 -13.79
C ASP A 129 10.08 6.38 -14.83
N PRO A 130 9.16 5.49 -15.24
CA PRO A 130 9.48 4.45 -16.23
C PRO A 130 9.73 5.02 -17.64
N ALA A 131 9.22 6.21 -17.96
CA ALA A 131 9.40 6.82 -19.29
C ALA A 131 10.79 7.42 -19.47
N THR A 132 11.25 8.17 -18.48
CA THR A 132 12.59 8.80 -18.51
C THR A 132 13.69 7.92 -17.94
N GLN A 133 13.34 6.83 -17.27
CA GLN A 133 14.25 5.91 -16.55
C GLN A 133 15.08 6.64 -15.49
N LYS A 134 14.46 7.59 -14.78
CA LYS A 134 15.11 8.41 -13.76
C LYS A 134 14.28 8.52 -12.48
N PRO A 135 14.94 8.66 -11.32
CA PRO A 135 14.26 9.09 -10.10
C PRO A 135 13.85 10.56 -10.21
N MET A 136 12.69 10.88 -9.66
CA MET A 136 12.16 12.24 -9.57
C MET A 136 11.31 12.41 -8.31
N ILE A 137 11.10 13.64 -7.86
CA ILE A 137 10.18 13.88 -6.74
C ILE A 137 8.74 13.60 -7.18
N HIS A 138 7.96 12.97 -6.28
CA HIS A 138 6.61 12.49 -6.60
C HIS A 138 5.68 13.63 -7.04
N THR A 139 5.89 14.86 -6.52
CA THR A 139 5.06 16.04 -6.86
C THR A 139 5.24 16.53 -8.29
N GLU A 140 6.37 16.24 -8.93
CA GLU A 140 6.67 16.62 -10.32
C GLU A 140 6.29 15.55 -11.34
N ALA A 141 5.97 14.33 -10.89
CA ALA A 141 5.55 13.27 -11.79
C ALA A 141 4.28 13.66 -12.57
N GLN A 142 4.30 13.39 -13.88
CA GLN A 142 3.21 13.72 -14.80
C GLN A 142 2.44 12.47 -15.26
N ALA A 143 2.91 11.29 -14.89
CA ALA A 143 2.33 9.99 -15.23
C ALA A 143 2.54 9.00 -14.11
N GLY A 144 1.94 7.81 -14.23
CA GLY A 144 2.13 6.72 -13.28
C GLY A 144 3.59 6.30 -13.15
N SER A 145 4.02 6.03 -11.93
CA SER A 145 5.40 5.63 -11.60
C SER A 145 5.58 4.11 -11.54
N GLU A 146 6.83 3.64 -11.51
CA GLU A 146 7.13 2.21 -11.47
C GLU A 146 6.67 1.58 -10.15
N LEU A 147 5.70 0.65 -10.23
CA LEU A 147 5.08 0.05 -9.05
C LEU A 147 6.04 -0.94 -8.36
N PHE A 148 6.74 -1.77 -9.13
CA PHE A 148 7.66 -2.77 -8.62
C PHE A 148 9.10 -2.42 -8.97
N PHE A 149 9.66 -1.50 -8.23
CA PHE A 149 11.05 -1.09 -8.36
C PHE A 149 11.92 -1.86 -7.35
N ASP A 150 12.98 -2.51 -7.81
CA ASP A 150 13.98 -3.18 -6.95
C ASP A 150 15.33 -3.21 -7.68
N ARG A 151 16.09 -2.15 -7.54
CA ARG A 151 17.46 -2.07 -8.09
C ARG A 151 18.28 -0.96 -7.44
N ALA A 152 19.60 -0.98 -7.72
CA ALA A 152 20.49 0.08 -7.28
C ALA A 152 20.44 1.27 -8.25
N LEU A 153 20.48 2.48 -7.69
CA LEU A 153 20.63 3.74 -8.42
C LEU A 153 21.77 4.58 -7.81
N VAL A 154 22.40 5.37 -8.66
CA VAL A 154 23.32 6.43 -8.19
C VAL A 154 22.48 7.63 -7.78
N ILE A 155 22.53 7.99 -6.50
CA ILE A 155 21.84 9.12 -5.91
C ILE A 155 22.91 10.06 -5.35
N GLY A 156 23.04 11.24 -5.94
CA GLY A 156 24.16 12.12 -5.61
C GLY A 156 25.50 11.45 -5.91
N THR A 157 26.30 11.18 -4.88
CA THR A 157 27.60 10.52 -4.98
C THR A 157 27.59 9.05 -4.55
N GLU A 158 26.46 8.54 -4.10
CA GLU A 158 26.32 7.19 -3.54
C GLU A 158 25.50 6.28 -4.45
N THR A 159 25.84 5.00 -4.46
CA THR A 159 25.01 3.95 -5.07
C THR A 159 24.16 3.34 -3.97
N LEU A 160 22.86 3.56 -4.05
CA LEU A 160 21.88 3.06 -3.07
C LEU A 160 21.06 1.91 -3.66
N LYS A 161 20.87 0.84 -2.89
CA LYS A 161 19.85 -0.16 -3.19
C LYS A 161 18.49 0.36 -2.78
N LEU A 162 17.56 0.42 -3.71
CA LEU A 162 16.25 0.99 -3.53
C LEU A 162 15.16 0.00 -3.91
N GLN A 163 14.06 0.03 -3.17
CA GLN A 163 12.82 -0.67 -3.52
C GLN A 163 11.66 0.32 -3.45
N SER A 164 10.62 0.12 -4.27
CA SER A 164 9.34 0.79 -4.02
C SER A 164 8.67 0.23 -2.76
N ALA A 165 7.82 0.99 -2.11
CA ALA A 165 7.05 0.52 -0.95
C ALA A 165 6.25 -0.76 -1.31
N MET A 166 5.73 -0.85 -2.53
CA MET A 166 5.03 -2.03 -3.03
C MET A 166 5.94 -3.25 -3.20
N SER A 167 7.19 -3.06 -3.66
CA SER A 167 8.17 -4.14 -3.75
C SER A 167 8.54 -4.68 -2.37
N MET A 168 8.70 -3.80 -1.38
CA MET A 168 8.97 -4.22 0.01
C MET A 168 7.81 -5.02 0.61
N LEU A 169 6.56 -4.65 0.30
CA LEU A 169 5.39 -5.37 0.78
C LEU A 169 5.25 -6.76 0.14
N ARG A 170 5.79 -6.93 -1.08
CA ARG A 170 5.77 -8.20 -1.82
C ARG A 170 6.86 -9.18 -1.36
N ALA A 171 7.99 -8.67 -0.85
CA ALA A 171 9.14 -9.48 -0.42
C ALA A 171 8.82 -10.33 0.83
#